data_3e2213ff7b1311fbd7c44fb8a57ef901
#
_entry.id   3e2213ff7b1311fbd7c44fb8a57ef901
#
_cell.length_a   1.000
_cell.length_b   1.000
_cell.length_c   1.000
_cell.angle_alpha   90.00
_cell.angle_beta   90.00
_cell.angle_gamma   90.00
#
_symmetry.space_group_name_H-M   'P 1'
#
loop_
_entity.id
_entity.type
_entity.pdbx_description
1 polymer ?
#
loop_
_entity_poly.entity_id
_entity_poly.type
_entity_poly.pdbx_seq_one_letter_code
_entity_poly.pdbx_strand_id
1 'polypeptide(L)'
;MSGIWKLKVPGKIKHFLWKVCSDCLPTKVNLMKREILANPTCHLCGRIAEDTKHALWDCEAVKAVWCMDFSWVNWVEAAHGSFLDLVDRLVSKPRVAELFATTAWSIWTHRNKSRLLEKTIPLGSIGEAAKTFLQQFRSCRDEPSSSRGKLIR
;
A
#
# COMPACT_ATOMS: atom_id res chain seq x y z
N MET A 1 -7.20 4.40 13.81
CA MET A 1 -6.58 3.05 13.83
C MET A 1 -7.61 1.93 13.84
N SER A 2 -8.63 2.02 14.69
CA SER A 2 -9.68 0.98 14.76
C SER A 2 -10.42 0.79 13.43
N GLY A 3 -10.52 1.83 12.61
CA GLY A 3 -11.20 1.75 11.31
C GLY A 3 -10.51 0.81 10.32
N ILE A 4 -9.20 0.60 10.48
CA ILE A 4 -8.43 -0.29 9.60
C ILE A 4 -8.98 -1.72 9.67
N TRP A 5 -9.31 -2.18 10.85
CA TRP A 5 -9.76 -3.55 11.06
C TRP A 5 -11.17 -3.80 10.54
N LYS A 6 -11.92 -2.73 10.25
CA LYS A 6 -13.27 -2.81 9.68
C LYS A 6 -13.26 -2.85 8.15
N LEU A 7 -12.13 -2.57 7.53
CA LEU A 7 -12.04 -2.60 6.07
C LEU A 7 -12.17 -4.03 5.54
N LYS A 8 -12.86 -4.18 4.43
CA LYS A 8 -13.06 -5.48 3.79
C LYS A 8 -11.92 -5.76 2.82
N VAL A 9 -10.76 -6.05 3.38
CA VAL A 9 -9.55 -6.42 2.65
C VAL A 9 -8.91 -7.62 3.35
N PRO A 10 -8.04 -8.38 2.66
CA PRO A 10 -7.35 -9.50 3.31
C PRO A 10 -6.56 -9.07 4.54
N GLY A 11 -6.41 -10.00 5.48
CA GLY A 11 -5.68 -9.74 6.72
C GLY A 11 -4.28 -9.22 6.50
N LYS A 12 -3.59 -9.70 5.47
CA LYS A 12 -2.21 -9.24 5.16
C LYS A 12 -2.18 -7.75 4.82
N ILE A 13 -3.23 -7.21 4.20
CA ILE A 13 -3.33 -5.77 3.90
C ILE A 13 -3.64 -4.98 5.16
N LYS A 14 -4.48 -5.50 6.04
CA LYS A 14 -4.76 -4.87 7.34
C LYS A 14 -3.48 -4.80 8.18
N HIS A 15 -2.71 -5.87 8.22
CA HIS A 15 -1.42 -5.90 8.90
C HIS A 15 -0.44 -4.90 8.31
N PHE A 16 -0.41 -4.81 7.00
CA PHE A 16 0.42 -3.83 6.31
C PHE A 16 0.06 -2.41 6.75
N LEU A 17 -1.24 -2.07 6.73
CA LEU A 17 -1.68 -0.74 7.17
C LEU A 17 -1.34 -0.47 8.62
N TRP A 18 -1.48 -1.47 9.48
CA TRP A 18 -1.09 -1.32 10.88
C TRP A 18 0.39 -0.99 11.01
N LYS A 19 1.24 -1.68 10.26
CA LYS A 19 2.68 -1.40 10.25
C LYS A 19 2.98 0.00 9.73
N VAL A 20 2.24 0.45 8.71
CA VAL A 20 2.39 1.81 8.18
C VAL A 20 2.08 2.83 9.27
N CYS A 21 0.95 2.65 9.94
CA CYS A 21 0.51 3.60 10.98
C CYS A 21 1.41 3.58 12.21
N SER A 22 2.06 2.46 12.48
CA SER A 22 3.00 2.31 13.61
C SER A 22 4.44 2.59 13.21
N ASP A 23 4.69 3.00 11.98
CA ASP A 23 6.03 3.24 11.41
C ASP A 23 6.96 2.05 11.61
N CYS A 24 6.42 0.84 11.37
CA CYS A 24 7.15 -0.42 11.53
C CYS A 24 7.53 -1.07 10.21
N LEU A 25 7.23 -0.47 9.07
CA LEU A 25 7.65 -1.02 7.78
C LEU A 25 9.18 -1.01 7.66
N PRO A 26 9.77 -2.07 7.10
CA PRO A 26 11.22 -2.10 6.89
C PRO A 26 11.63 -1.26 5.67
N THR A 27 11.34 0.04 5.72
CA THR A 27 11.83 1.00 4.74
C THR A 27 13.34 1.16 4.91
N LYS A 28 14.00 1.73 3.91
CA LYS A 28 15.44 1.92 4.01
C LYS A 28 15.82 2.84 5.18
N VAL A 29 14.99 3.85 5.46
CA VAL A 29 15.20 4.73 6.62
C VAL A 29 15.11 3.93 7.92
N ASN A 30 14.08 3.10 8.07
CA ASN A 30 13.92 2.29 9.28
C ASN A 30 15.01 1.25 9.41
N LEU A 31 15.44 0.64 8.30
CA LEU A 31 16.55 -0.31 8.33
C LEU A 31 17.87 0.39 8.68
N MET A 32 18.07 1.63 8.24
CA MET A 32 19.24 2.40 8.62
C MET A 32 19.24 2.71 10.12
N LYS A 33 18.08 3.05 10.68
CA LYS A 33 17.96 3.29 12.12
C LYS A 33 18.32 2.06 12.95
N ARG A 34 18.10 0.87 12.40
CA ARG A 34 18.44 -0.40 13.04
C ARG A 34 19.85 -0.88 12.68
N GLU A 35 20.62 -0.04 12.00
CA GLU A 35 22.00 -0.35 11.58
C GLU A 35 22.09 -1.55 10.63
N ILE A 36 20.98 -1.86 9.91
CA ILE A 36 20.95 -2.95 8.93
C ILE A 36 21.43 -2.46 7.56
N LEU A 37 21.09 -1.21 7.21
CA LEU A 37 21.51 -0.57 5.97
C LEU A 37 22.27 0.71 6.26
N ALA A 38 23.27 1.00 5.42
CA ALA A 38 24.02 2.24 5.53
C ALA A 38 23.43 3.37 4.69
N ASN A 39 22.80 3.03 3.55
CA ASN A 39 22.29 4.03 2.61
C ASN A 39 20.75 4.01 2.56
N PRO A 40 20.09 5.09 3.02
CA PRO A 40 18.63 5.15 3.05
C PRO A 40 17.98 5.60 1.74
N THR A 41 18.77 5.86 0.70
CA THR A 41 18.27 6.44 -0.55
C THR A 41 17.32 5.49 -1.28
N CYS A 42 16.17 6.02 -1.70
CA CYS A 42 15.19 5.27 -2.48
C CYS A 42 15.80 4.73 -3.77
N HIS A 43 15.63 3.46 -4.05
CA HIS A 43 16.19 2.84 -5.26
C HIS A 43 15.37 3.17 -6.53
N LEU A 44 14.13 3.62 -6.41
CA LEU A 44 13.30 3.97 -7.56
C LEU A 44 13.61 5.37 -8.08
N CYS A 45 13.71 6.37 -7.22
CA CYS A 45 14.02 7.72 -7.65
C CYS A 45 15.52 8.06 -7.54
N GLY A 46 16.24 7.36 -6.69
CA GLY A 46 17.67 7.54 -6.53
C GLY A 46 18.09 8.85 -5.87
N ARG A 47 17.17 9.60 -5.29
CA ARG A 47 17.48 10.95 -4.78
C ARG A 47 17.09 11.20 -3.34
N ILE A 48 15.99 10.63 -2.88
CA ILE A 48 15.39 10.95 -1.59
C ILE A 48 15.43 9.72 -0.69
N ALA A 49 15.58 9.94 0.61
CA ALA A 49 15.55 8.85 1.58
C ALA A 49 14.18 8.18 1.58
N GLU A 50 14.18 6.86 1.63
CA GLU A 50 12.96 6.06 1.61
C GLU A 50 12.41 5.88 3.02
N ASP A 51 11.59 6.83 3.45
CA ASP A 51 10.73 6.62 4.63
C ASP A 51 9.38 6.07 4.18
N THR A 52 8.48 5.84 5.11
CA THR A 52 7.17 5.25 4.80
C THR A 52 6.37 6.12 3.83
N LYS A 53 6.31 7.41 4.08
CA LYS A 53 5.55 8.33 3.23
C LYS A 53 6.14 8.40 1.83
N HIS A 54 7.47 8.50 1.72
CA HIS A 54 8.14 8.53 0.42
C HIS A 54 7.90 7.23 -0.35
N ALA A 55 8.06 6.09 0.33
CA ALA A 55 7.93 4.80 -0.30
C ALA A 55 6.53 4.58 -0.91
N LEU A 56 5.50 5.04 -0.22
CA LEU A 56 4.11 4.74 -0.59
C LEU A 56 3.41 5.90 -1.30
N TRP A 57 3.89 7.13 -1.15
CA TRP A 57 3.14 8.29 -1.61
C TRP A 57 3.98 9.33 -2.36
N ASP A 58 5.05 9.83 -1.75
CA ASP A 58 5.78 11.00 -2.27
C ASP A 58 6.74 10.71 -3.43
N CYS A 59 7.20 9.48 -3.59
CA CYS A 59 8.18 9.16 -4.63
C CYS A 59 7.61 9.46 -6.01
N GLU A 60 8.37 10.16 -6.84
CA GLU A 60 7.94 10.47 -8.20
C GLU A 60 7.55 9.22 -9.01
N ALA A 61 8.24 8.12 -8.76
CA ALA A 61 7.97 6.88 -9.48
C ALA A 61 6.57 6.33 -9.17
N VAL A 62 6.03 6.58 -7.96
CA VAL A 62 4.72 6.07 -7.58
C VAL A 62 3.60 7.10 -7.75
N LYS A 63 3.92 8.36 -8.00
CA LYS A 63 2.88 9.38 -8.18
C LYS A 63 1.93 9.06 -9.32
N ALA A 64 2.45 8.50 -10.40
CA ALA A 64 1.62 8.12 -11.54
C ALA A 64 0.58 7.07 -11.16
N VAL A 65 0.90 6.16 -10.23
CA VAL A 65 -0.04 5.15 -9.75
C VAL A 65 -1.24 5.81 -9.09
N TRP A 66 -0.98 6.78 -8.20
CA TRP A 66 -2.03 7.48 -7.48
C TRP A 66 -2.85 8.40 -8.35
N CYS A 67 -2.23 9.03 -9.35
CA CYS A 67 -2.91 9.99 -10.21
C CYS A 67 -4.03 9.37 -11.05
N MET A 68 -3.96 8.08 -11.31
CA MET A 68 -4.99 7.41 -12.12
C MET A 68 -6.32 7.29 -11.39
N ASP A 69 -6.29 6.86 -10.13
CA ASP A 69 -7.51 6.57 -9.38
C ASP A 69 -7.77 7.56 -8.23
N PHE A 70 -6.77 8.33 -7.86
CA PHE A 70 -6.84 9.25 -6.73
C PHE A 70 -6.46 10.68 -7.12
N SER A 71 -6.74 11.07 -8.36
CA SER A 71 -6.46 12.42 -8.87
C SER A 71 -7.23 13.49 -8.10
N TRP A 72 -8.35 13.12 -7.47
CA TRP A 72 -9.17 14.05 -6.69
C TRP A 72 -8.57 14.38 -5.32
N VAL A 73 -7.53 13.66 -4.89
CA VAL A 73 -6.86 13.94 -3.62
C VAL A 73 -6.06 15.24 -3.76
N ASN A 74 -6.14 16.10 -2.76
CA ASN A 74 -5.36 17.33 -2.74
C ASN A 74 -3.89 16.98 -2.39
N TRP A 75 -3.07 16.93 -3.43
CA TRP A 75 -1.66 16.55 -3.29
C TRP A 75 -0.85 17.53 -2.45
N VAL A 76 -1.19 18.82 -2.53
CA VAL A 76 -0.48 19.84 -1.73
C VAL A 76 -0.76 19.63 -0.25
N GLU A 77 -2.02 19.41 0.10
CA GLU A 77 -2.40 19.16 1.49
C GLU A 77 -1.82 17.84 1.98
N ALA A 78 -1.88 16.80 1.15
CA ALA A 78 -1.35 15.48 1.50
C ALA A 78 0.17 15.52 1.69
N ALA A 79 0.87 16.39 0.96
CA ALA A 79 2.33 16.53 1.10
C ALA A 79 2.74 17.08 2.45
N HIS A 80 1.88 17.85 3.11
CA HIS A 80 2.18 18.43 4.43
C HIS A 80 1.74 17.56 5.60
N GLY A 81 0.89 16.55 5.35
CA GLY A 81 0.44 15.64 6.38
C GLY A 81 1.24 14.33 6.39
N SER A 82 0.98 13.50 7.40
CA SER A 82 1.55 12.16 7.44
C SER A 82 0.69 11.21 6.60
N PHE A 83 1.26 10.04 6.28
CA PHE A 83 0.49 8.99 5.61
C PHE A 83 -0.70 8.53 6.48
N LEU A 84 -0.51 8.54 7.79
CA LEU A 84 -1.57 8.21 8.75
C LEU A 84 -2.75 9.17 8.64
N ASP A 85 -2.48 10.47 8.52
CA ASP A 85 -3.52 11.47 8.35
C ASP A 85 -4.36 11.20 7.10
N LEU A 86 -3.70 10.79 6.03
CA LEU A 86 -4.38 10.45 4.78
C LEU A 86 -5.27 9.22 4.94
N VAL A 87 -4.75 8.20 5.60
CA VAL A 87 -5.52 6.98 5.89
C VAL A 87 -6.75 7.31 6.74
N ASP A 88 -6.58 8.12 7.77
CA ASP A 88 -7.68 8.49 8.66
C ASP A 88 -8.80 9.21 7.91
N ARG A 89 -8.45 10.05 6.96
CA ARG A 89 -9.47 10.74 6.15
C ARG A 89 -10.24 9.78 5.26
N LEU A 90 -9.56 8.77 4.72
CA LEU A 90 -10.16 7.83 3.79
C LEU A 90 -10.98 6.75 4.46
N VAL A 91 -10.71 6.44 5.73
CA VAL A 91 -11.43 5.40 6.46
C VAL A 91 -12.93 5.68 6.56
N SER A 92 -13.33 6.96 6.53
CA SER A 92 -14.74 7.33 6.52
C SER A 92 -15.46 6.93 5.21
N LYS A 93 -14.71 6.59 4.18
CA LYS A 93 -15.24 6.11 2.89
C LYS A 93 -14.69 4.70 2.62
N PRO A 94 -15.35 3.66 3.15
CA PRO A 94 -14.78 2.30 3.14
C PRO A 94 -14.35 1.78 1.78
N ARG A 95 -15.15 2.00 0.74
CA ARG A 95 -14.79 1.53 -0.60
C ARG A 95 -13.52 2.18 -1.13
N VAL A 96 -13.40 3.48 -0.92
CA VAL A 96 -12.21 4.22 -1.33
C VAL A 96 -11.00 3.79 -0.51
N ALA A 97 -11.19 3.63 0.81
CA ALA A 97 -10.13 3.20 1.71
C ALA A 97 -9.63 1.80 1.36
N GLU A 98 -10.51 0.91 0.96
CA GLU A 98 -10.14 -0.45 0.56
C GLU A 98 -9.26 -0.44 -0.69
N LEU A 99 -9.63 0.34 -1.69
CA LEU A 99 -8.82 0.48 -2.90
C LEU A 99 -7.49 1.17 -2.60
N PHE A 100 -7.51 2.21 -1.77
CA PHE A 100 -6.31 2.92 -1.35
C PHE A 100 -5.34 1.96 -0.65
N ALA A 101 -5.84 1.19 0.31
CA ALA A 101 -5.03 0.25 1.07
C ALA A 101 -4.42 -0.82 0.17
N THR A 102 -5.22 -1.37 -0.74
CA THR A 102 -4.76 -2.40 -1.67
C THR A 102 -3.71 -1.85 -2.63
N THR A 103 -3.90 -0.63 -3.10
CA THR A 103 -2.93 0.05 -3.98
C THR A 103 -1.61 0.30 -3.24
N ALA A 104 -1.68 0.81 -2.01
CA ALA A 104 -0.48 1.05 -1.21
C ALA A 104 0.28 -0.24 -0.93
N TRP A 105 -0.44 -1.32 -0.60
CA TRP A 105 0.15 -2.63 -0.38
C TRP A 105 0.81 -3.15 -1.67
N SER A 106 0.19 -2.93 -2.81
CA SER A 106 0.74 -3.33 -4.11
C SER A 106 2.02 -2.57 -4.45
N ILE A 107 2.07 -1.28 -4.13
CA ILE A 107 3.28 -0.48 -4.30
C ILE A 107 4.41 -1.02 -3.41
N TRP A 108 4.10 -1.31 -2.16
CA TRP A 108 5.09 -1.84 -1.22
C TRP A 108 5.63 -3.19 -1.70
N THR A 109 4.74 -4.06 -2.15
CA THR A 109 5.12 -5.37 -2.71
C THR A 109 6.02 -5.20 -3.93
N HIS A 110 5.67 -4.26 -4.82
CA HIS A 110 6.48 -3.96 -6.00
C HIS A 110 7.88 -3.50 -5.60
N ARG A 111 7.98 -2.61 -4.61
CA ARG A 111 9.27 -2.12 -4.13
C ARG A 111 10.15 -3.25 -3.60
N ASN A 112 9.58 -4.14 -2.82
CA ASN A 112 10.33 -5.26 -2.25
C ASN A 112 10.83 -6.20 -3.34
N LYS A 113 9.99 -6.54 -4.30
CA LYS A 113 10.38 -7.41 -5.41
C LYS A 113 11.44 -6.75 -6.29
N SER A 114 11.26 -5.47 -6.59
CA SER A 114 12.22 -4.71 -7.39
C SER A 114 13.59 -4.65 -6.69
N ARG A 115 13.60 -4.41 -5.38
CA ARG A 115 14.85 -4.34 -4.62
C ARG A 115 15.58 -5.68 -4.61
N LEU A 116 14.84 -6.80 -4.63
CA LEU A 116 15.41 -8.15 -4.65
C LEU A 116 15.64 -8.67 -6.06
N LEU A 117 15.46 -7.83 -7.07
CA LEU A 117 15.61 -8.18 -8.48
C LEU A 117 14.66 -9.30 -8.92
N GLU A 118 13.52 -9.41 -8.25
CA GLU A 118 12.49 -10.36 -8.62
C GLU A 118 11.60 -9.76 -9.71
N LYS A 119 10.92 -10.64 -10.46
CA LYS A 119 9.95 -10.20 -11.46
C LYS A 119 8.79 -9.46 -10.79
N THR A 120 8.39 -8.36 -11.40
CA THR A 120 7.26 -7.58 -10.91
C THR A 120 6.55 -6.94 -12.10
N ILE A 121 5.29 -6.55 -11.89
CA ILE A 121 4.54 -5.84 -12.92
C ILE A 121 5.03 -4.40 -13.01
N PRO A 122 4.84 -3.73 -14.17
CA PRO A 122 5.20 -2.32 -14.30
C PRO A 122 4.41 -1.46 -13.31
N LEU A 123 5.00 -0.36 -12.84
CA LEU A 123 4.33 0.57 -11.94
C LEU A 123 2.99 1.06 -12.51
N GLY A 124 2.93 1.30 -13.82
CA GLY A 124 1.70 1.75 -14.45
C GLY A 124 0.56 0.75 -14.41
N SER A 125 0.86 -0.52 -14.13
CA SER A 125 -0.16 -1.58 -14.06
C SER A 125 -0.66 -1.83 -12.64
N ILE A 126 -0.08 -1.19 -11.62
CA ILE A 126 -0.42 -1.44 -10.22
C ILE A 126 -1.88 -1.09 -9.93
N GLY A 127 -2.38 0.03 -10.44
CA GLY A 127 -3.75 0.45 -10.21
C GLY A 127 -4.77 -0.59 -10.66
N GLU A 128 -4.61 -1.09 -11.87
CA GLU A 128 -5.51 -2.12 -12.41
C GLU A 128 -5.36 -3.44 -11.66
N ALA A 129 -4.13 -3.82 -11.33
CA ALA A 129 -3.89 -5.03 -10.55
C ALA A 129 -4.54 -4.97 -9.18
N ALA A 130 -4.49 -3.81 -8.52
CA ALA A 130 -5.12 -3.61 -7.21
C ALA A 130 -6.65 -3.74 -7.31
N LYS A 131 -7.25 -3.15 -8.34
CA LYS A 131 -8.70 -3.26 -8.57
C LYS A 131 -9.11 -4.70 -8.80
N THR A 132 -8.37 -5.41 -9.64
CA THR A 132 -8.66 -6.81 -9.96
C THR A 132 -8.54 -7.68 -8.72
N PHE A 133 -7.47 -7.49 -7.96
CA PHE A 133 -7.24 -8.22 -6.71
C PHE A 133 -8.39 -8.02 -5.74
N LEU A 134 -8.80 -6.77 -5.54
CA LEU A 134 -9.86 -6.44 -4.61
C LEU A 134 -11.20 -7.00 -5.07
N GLN A 135 -11.47 -6.95 -6.37
CA GLN A 135 -12.68 -7.50 -6.95
C GLN A 135 -12.75 -9.02 -6.76
N GLN A 136 -11.64 -9.71 -6.97
CA GLN A 136 -11.56 -11.16 -6.74
C GLN A 136 -11.76 -11.50 -5.27
N PHE A 137 -11.19 -10.71 -4.37
CA PHE A 137 -11.37 -10.91 -2.94
C PHE A 137 -12.84 -10.76 -2.55
N ARG A 138 -13.51 -9.73 -3.07
CA ARG A 138 -14.93 -9.49 -2.79
C ARG A 138 -15.79 -10.62 -3.33
N SER A 139 -15.50 -11.11 -4.53
CA SER A 139 -16.25 -12.24 -5.12
C SER A 139 -16.13 -13.49 -4.27
N CYS A 140 -14.94 -13.79 -3.77
CA CYS A 140 -14.73 -14.95 -2.91
C CYS A 140 -15.49 -14.83 -1.59
N ARG A 141 -15.57 -13.63 -1.04
CA ARG A 141 -16.31 -13.41 0.21
C ARG A 141 -17.82 -13.55 0.05
N ASP A 142 -18.32 -13.25 -1.15
CA ASP A 142 -19.75 -13.30 -1.45
C ASP A 142 -20.21 -14.68 -1.88
N GLU A 143 -19.29 -15.66 -2.01
CA GLU A 143 -19.63 -17.03 -2.36
C GLU A 143 -20.37 -17.73 -1.22
N PRO A 144 -21.25 -18.70 -1.56
CA PRO A 144 -21.92 -19.50 -0.54
C PRO A 144 -20.92 -20.21 0.37
N SER A 145 -21.22 -20.29 1.65
CA SER A 145 -20.34 -20.89 2.64
C SER A 145 -20.01 -22.36 2.35
N SER A 146 -20.92 -23.08 1.71
CA SER A 146 -20.70 -24.48 1.34
C SER A 146 -19.53 -24.64 0.37
N SER A 147 -19.39 -23.72 -0.57
CA SER A 147 -18.26 -23.75 -1.51
C SER A 147 -16.94 -23.49 -0.79
N ARG A 148 -16.94 -22.59 0.18
CA ARG A 148 -15.73 -22.27 0.94
C ARG A 148 -15.28 -23.43 1.81
N GLY A 149 -16.23 -24.16 2.39
CA GLY A 149 -15.89 -25.32 3.20
C GLY A 149 -15.10 -26.37 2.44
N LYS A 150 -15.39 -26.54 1.16
CA LYS A 150 -14.66 -27.50 0.33
C LYS A 150 -13.25 -27.06 0.01
N LEU A 151 -13.00 -25.77 -0.06
CA LEU A 151 -11.70 -25.24 -0.44
C LEU A 151 -10.69 -25.24 0.70
N ILE A 152 -11.12 -25.40 1.93
CA ILE A 152 -10.25 -25.32 3.10
C ILE A 152 -9.45 -26.61 3.30
N ARG A 153 -9.78 -27.64 2.58
CA ARG A 153 -9.07 -28.91 2.70
C ARG A 153 -7.76 -28.99 1.87
#